data_4a90f2f015349006963d64f44930cf1a
#
_entry.id   4a90f2f015349006963d64f44930cf1a
#
_cell.length_a   1.000
_cell.length_b   1.000
_cell.length_c   1.000
_cell.angle_alpha   90.00
_cell.angle_beta   90.00
_cell.angle_gamma   90.00
#
_symmetry.space_group_name_H-M   'P 1'
#
loop_
_entity.id
_entity.type
_entity.pdbx_description
1 polymer ?
#
loop_
_entity_poly.entity_id
_entity_poly.type
_entity_poly.pdbx_seq_one_letter_code
_entity_poly.pdbx_strand_id
1 'polypeptide(L)'
;MAGVLVFDIETIPDAAGIRRLEGIPDSVSDLEVVTKALADRKEKTGTEFMPLHLQKVVAISCVIRRTTKDGLPQFKVGSLGDANSSEKEIVQAFFDLIEKYTPQLVSWNGSGFDLPVLHYRALLNGVTSSRYWEMGESGDSDSRDFKWNNYISRYHMRHIDLMDLLAKFSGRANAPLDALAKMCGFPGKMGMDGGQVWQGFLDGKIKEIRDYCETDVVNTYLLYCRFQRMRGGVTPDEYDEEIKFVKDELLKESKTPTGAFWQQYLELFSADPKDLS
;
A
#
# COMPACT_ATOMS: atom_id res chain seq x y z
N MET A 1 5.26 -14.32 -16.44
CA MET A 1 4.74 -12.95 -16.19
C MET A 1 5.65 -12.26 -15.18
N ALA A 2 5.91 -10.95 -15.35
CA ALA A 2 6.54 -10.16 -14.31
C ALA A 2 5.72 -10.28 -13.03
N GLY A 3 6.38 -10.32 -11.86
CA GLY A 3 5.68 -10.42 -10.59
C GLY A 3 4.83 -9.18 -10.33
N VAL A 4 3.79 -9.32 -9.52
CA VAL A 4 2.95 -8.22 -9.03
C VAL A 4 3.37 -7.89 -7.61
N LEU A 5 3.54 -6.60 -7.32
CA LEU A 5 3.77 -6.06 -5.98
C LEU A 5 2.61 -5.09 -5.67
N VAL A 6 1.70 -5.53 -4.83
CA VAL A 6 0.68 -4.65 -4.25
C VAL A 6 1.27 -4.00 -3.02
N PHE A 7 1.00 -2.72 -2.79
CA PHE A 7 1.51 -2.00 -1.64
C PHE A 7 0.50 -0.99 -1.10
N ASP A 8 0.66 -0.68 0.16
CA ASP A 8 -0.07 0.34 0.90
C ASP A 8 0.83 0.89 2.01
N ILE A 9 0.57 2.12 2.49
CA ILE A 9 1.34 2.74 3.55
C ILE A 9 0.45 3.28 4.66
N GLU A 10 0.98 3.24 5.89
CA GLU A 10 0.38 3.96 7.01
C GLU A 10 1.30 5.09 7.47
N THR A 11 0.67 6.23 7.77
CA THR A 11 1.41 7.45 8.08
C THR A 11 0.90 8.14 9.33
N ILE A 12 1.78 8.92 9.93
CA ILE A 12 1.49 9.84 11.05
C ILE A 12 1.98 11.24 10.70
N PRO A 13 1.49 12.30 11.37
CA PRO A 13 2.05 13.63 11.22
C PRO A 13 3.55 13.67 11.56
N ASP A 14 4.35 14.35 10.71
CA ASP A 14 5.80 14.49 10.91
C ASP A 14 6.12 15.64 11.87
N ALA A 15 6.14 15.35 13.18
CA ALA A 15 6.46 16.33 14.21
C ALA A 15 7.80 17.05 13.96
N ALA A 16 8.82 16.33 13.50
CA ALA A 16 10.14 16.92 13.22
C ALA A 16 10.11 17.86 12.01
N GLY A 17 9.36 17.48 10.96
CA GLY A 17 9.14 18.34 9.79
C GLY A 17 8.37 19.61 10.16
N ILE A 18 7.30 19.49 10.95
CA ILE A 18 6.49 20.61 11.44
C ILE A 18 7.38 21.57 12.27
N ARG A 19 8.17 21.04 13.23
CA ARG A 19 9.10 21.86 14.02
C ARG A 19 10.02 22.68 13.14
N ARG A 20 10.64 22.05 12.14
CA ARG A 20 11.59 22.71 11.25
C ARG A 20 10.95 23.82 10.43
N LEU A 21 9.71 23.60 9.96
CA LEU A 21 8.99 24.58 9.14
C LEU A 21 8.47 25.77 9.97
N GLU A 22 8.05 25.53 11.20
CA GLU A 22 7.43 26.55 12.06
C GLU A 22 8.40 27.16 13.08
N GLY A 23 9.66 26.70 13.13
CA GLY A 23 10.67 27.21 14.08
C GLY A 23 10.34 26.87 15.52
N ILE A 24 9.67 25.72 15.79
CA ILE A 24 9.28 25.31 17.13
C ILE A 24 10.48 24.71 17.86
N PRO A 25 10.77 25.15 19.12
CA PRO A 25 11.90 24.64 19.90
C PRO A 25 11.77 23.13 20.21
N ASP A 26 12.89 22.44 20.32
CA ASP A 26 12.94 21.00 20.67
C ASP A 26 12.39 20.70 22.09
N SER A 27 12.26 21.73 22.96
CA SER A 27 11.66 21.59 24.30
C SER A 27 10.16 21.33 24.27
N VAL A 28 9.46 21.62 23.15
CA VAL A 28 8.03 21.31 22.98
C VAL A 28 7.90 19.83 22.59
N SER A 29 7.01 19.08 23.21
CA SER A 29 6.84 17.65 22.91
C SER A 29 6.26 17.42 21.49
N ASP A 30 6.53 16.23 20.90
CA ASP A 30 5.97 15.85 19.59
C ASP A 30 4.44 15.85 19.61
N LEU A 31 3.84 15.42 20.72
CA LEU A 31 2.39 15.43 20.88
C LEU A 31 1.82 16.86 20.83
N GLU A 32 2.43 17.82 21.52
CA GLU A 32 1.99 19.21 21.50
C GLU A 32 2.13 19.84 20.12
N VAL A 33 3.27 19.60 19.45
CA VAL A 33 3.52 20.07 18.07
C VAL A 33 2.44 19.56 17.12
N VAL A 34 2.18 18.25 17.13
CA VAL A 34 1.21 17.63 16.24
C VAL A 34 -0.22 18.07 16.58
N THR A 35 -0.58 18.08 17.86
CA THR A 35 -1.93 18.52 18.30
C THR A 35 -2.24 19.94 17.82
N LYS A 36 -1.28 20.86 18.01
CA LYS A 36 -1.41 22.23 17.52
C LYS A 36 -1.53 22.28 16.00
N ALA A 37 -0.68 21.58 15.27
CA ALA A 37 -0.69 21.58 13.80
C ALA A 37 -1.99 21.04 13.22
N LEU A 38 -2.56 19.96 13.81
CA LEU A 38 -3.85 19.40 13.42
C LEU A 38 -4.99 20.40 13.67
N ALA A 39 -5.00 21.08 14.83
CA ALA A 39 -5.99 22.10 15.15
C ALA A 39 -5.91 23.28 14.19
N ASP A 40 -4.72 23.83 13.95
CA ASP A 40 -4.49 24.94 13.01
C ASP A 40 -4.88 24.54 11.57
N ARG A 41 -4.64 23.29 11.20
CA ARG A 41 -5.03 22.76 9.88
C ARG A 41 -6.55 22.69 9.76
N LYS A 42 -7.22 22.15 10.77
CA LYS A 42 -8.69 22.05 10.81
C LYS A 42 -9.35 23.42 10.71
N GLU A 43 -8.84 24.41 11.45
CA GLU A 43 -9.33 25.78 11.38
C GLU A 43 -9.20 26.38 9.98
N LYS A 44 -8.06 26.18 9.32
CA LYS A 44 -7.76 26.76 7.99
C LYS A 44 -8.45 26.06 6.84
N THR A 45 -8.68 24.74 6.92
CA THR A 45 -9.08 23.92 5.76
C THR A 45 -10.32 23.05 5.98
N GLY A 46 -10.84 23.01 7.22
CA GLY A 46 -11.96 22.14 7.60
C GLY A 46 -11.58 20.68 7.85
N THR A 47 -10.29 20.30 7.70
CA THR A 47 -9.82 18.93 7.90
C THR A 47 -8.51 18.90 8.70
N GLU A 48 -8.32 17.84 9.50
CA GLU A 48 -7.06 17.58 10.21
C GLU A 48 -6.03 16.85 9.32
N PHE A 49 -6.42 16.42 8.12
CA PHE A 49 -5.52 15.69 7.22
C PHE A 49 -4.31 16.54 6.81
N MET A 50 -3.12 16.15 7.27
CA MET A 50 -1.89 16.89 7.02
C MET A 50 -1.47 16.82 5.54
N PRO A 51 -0.79 17.85 5.01
CA PRO A 51 -0.19 17.81 3.66
C PRO A 51 0.74 16.61 3.49
N LEU A 52 0.81 16.06 2.27
CA LEU A 52 1.54 14.81 1.99
C LEU A 52 3.03 14.87 2.36
N HIS A 53 3.68 16.02 2.24
CA HIS A 53 5.09 16.20 2.64
C HIS A 53 5.30 16.25 4.16
N LEU A 54 4.24 16.35 4.95
CA LEU A 54 4.23 16.28 6.42
C LEU A 54 3.64 14.96 6.94
N GLN A 55 3.53 13.97 6.08
CA GLN A 55 3.18 12.59 6.42
C GLN A 55 4.48 11.79 6.62
N LYS A 56 4.68 11.22 7.82
CA LYS A 56 5.79 10.32 8.15
C LYS A 56 5.31 8.88 8.03
N VAL A 57 6.02 8.07 7.29
CA VAL A 57 5.69 6.66 7.09
C VAL A 57 6.05 5.84 8.32
N VAL A 58 5.09 5.04 8.83
CA VAL A 58 5.27 4.15 9.98
C VAL A 58 5.07 2.67 9.64
N ALA A 59 4.38 2.37 8.56
CA ALA A 59 4.27 1.03 8.00
C ALA A 59 4.21 1.09 6.47
N ILE A 60 4.78 0.08 5.82
CA ILE A 60 4.60 -0.24 4.41
C ILE A 60 4.32 -1.73 4.35
N SER A 61 3.15 -2.11 3.86
CA SER A 61 2.80 -3.50 3.66
C SER A 61 2.75 -3.85 2.18
N CYS A 62 3.10 -5.10 1.87
CA CYS A 62 3.15 -5.56 0.49
C CYS A 62 2.55 -6.96 0.35
N VAL A 63 1.87 -7.19 -0.79
CA VAL A 63 1.66 -8.52 -1.35
C VAL A 63 2.61 -8.70 -2.52
N ILE A 64 3.41 -9.77 -2.48
CA ILE A 64 4.25 -10.19 -3.62
C ILE A 64 3.64 -11.45 -4.21
N ARG A 65 3.16 -11.38 -5.45
CA ARG A 65 2.67 -12.50 -6.24
C ARG A 65 3.55 -12.69 -7.47
N ARG A 66 4.19 -13.85 -7.55
CA ARG A 66 5.10 -14.17 -8.67
C ARG A 66 5.21 -15.66 -8.88
N THR A 67 5.83 -16.05 -9.97
CA THR A 67 6.31 -17.40 -10.20
C THR A 67 7.80 -17.45 -9.85
N THR A 68 8.22 -18.43 -9.07
CA THR A 68 9.65 -18.66 -8.75
C THR A 68 10.43 -19.14 -9.97
N LYS A 69 11.75 -19.19 -9.87
CA LYS A 69 12.61 -19.73 -10.95
C LYS A 69 12.28 -21.18 -11.29
N ASP A 70 11.79 -21.95 -10.31
CA ASP A 70 11.40 -23.36 -10.45
C ASP A 70 9.95 -23.53 -10.96
N GLY A 71 9.32 -22.44 -11.39
CA GLY A 71 7.95 -22.45 -11.95
C GLY A 71 6.84 -22.53 -10.91
N LEU A 72 7.14 -22.47 -9.60
CA LEU A 72 6.13 -22.57 -8.54
C LEU A 72 5.48 -21.20 -8.26
N PRO A 73 4.15 -21.16 -8.03
CA PRO A 73 3.47 -19.96 -7.62
C PRO A 73 3.91 -19.56 -6.21
N GLN A 74 4.17 -18.26 -6.02
CA GLN A 74 4.51 -17.68 -4.72
C GLN A 74 3.59 -16.51 -4.43
N PHE A 75 2.97 -16.55 -3.27
CA PHE A 75 2.25 -15.44 -2.65
C PHE A 75 2.88 -15.17 -1.28
N LYS A 76 3.18 -13.92 -0.99
CA LYS A 76 3.63 -13.48 0.34
C LYS A 76 2.97 -12.17 0.67
N VAL A 77 2.47 -12.06 1.87
CA VAL A 77 1.99 -10.81 2.47
C VAL A 77 2.84 -10.49 3.69
N GLY A 78 3.06 -9.22 3.95
CA GLY A 78 3.77 -8.77 5.15
C GLY A 78 4.20 -7.32 5.05
N SER A 79 4.50 -6.75 6.19
CA SER A 79 5.01 -5.39 6.33
C SER A 79 6.53 -5.37 6.24
N LEU A 80 7.10 -4.34 5.64
CA LEU A 80 8.54 -4.16 5.47
C LEU A 80 9.22 -3.79 6.79
N GLY A 81 10.43 -4.30 7.01
CA GLY A 81 11.15 -4.14 8.27
C GLY A 81 10.43 -4.79 9.46
N ASP A 82 10.76 -4.36 10.67
CA ASP A 82 10.13 -4.78 11.91
C ASP A 82 9.57 -3.56 12.69
N ALA A 83 9.06 -3.80 13.91
CA ALA A 83 8.46 -2.74 14.74
C ALA A 83 9.45 -1.63 15.17
N ASN A 84 10.75 -1.89 15.09
CA ASN A 84 11.81 -0.97 15.48
C ASN A 84 12.53 -0.34 14.28
N SER A 85 12.18 -0.75 13.06
CA SER A 85 12.80 -0.23 11.85
C SER A 85 12.51 1.26 11.70
N SER A 86 13.54 2.02 11.36
CA SER A 86 13.42 3.44 11.05
C SER A 86 12.61 3.65 9.76
N GLU A 87 12.03 4.83 9.62
CA GLU A 87 11.34 5.22 8.38
C GLU A 87 12.24 5.06 7.14
N LYS A 88 13.51 5.46 7.25
CA LYS A 88 14.48 5.30 6.15
C LYS A 88 14.62 3.84 5.72
N GLU A 89 14.73 2.92 6.67
CA GLU A 89 14.89 1.49 6.38
C GLU A 89 13.67 0.91 5.69
N ILE A 90 12.45 1.23 6.16
CA ILE A 90 11.23 0.69 5.53
C ILE A 90 10.98 1.29 4.15
N VAL A 91 11.24 2.60 3.96
CA VAL A 91 11.13 3.25 2.64
C VAL A 91 12.19 2.72 1.68
N GLN A 92 13.44 2.54 2.13
CA GLN A 92 14.48 1.94 1.28
C GLN A 92 14.12 0.50 0.90
N ALA A 93 13.62 -0.31 1.85
CA ALA A 93 13.21 -1.68 1.58
C ALA A 93 12.11 -1.77 0.51
N PHE A 94 11.17 -0.82 0.46
CA PHE A 94 10.18 -0.75 -0.61
C PHE A 94 10.84 -0.55 -1.98
N PHE A 95 11.73 0.41 -2.11
CA PHE A 95 12.43 0.68 -3.36
C PHE A 95 13.40 -0.45 -3.74
N ASP A 96 14.01 -1.13 -2.76
CA ASP A 96 14.86 -2.31 -3.00
C ASP A 96 14.07 -3.49 -3.60
N LEU A 97 12.79 -3.66 -3.23
CA LEU A 97 11.92 -4.65 -3.89
C LEU A 97 11.70 -4.31 -5.37
N ILE A 98 11.53 -3.05 -5.69
CA ILE A 98 11.38 -2.59 -7.09
C ILE A 98 12.69 -2.80 -7.86
N GLU A 99 13.81 -2.45 -7.27
CA GLU A 99 15.16 -2.65 -7.85
C GLU A 99 15.40 -4.14 -8.15
N LYS A 100 15.07 -5.00 -7.19
CA LYS A 100 15.33 -6.44 -7.27
C LYS A 100 14.43 -7.19 -8.25
N TYR A 101 13.15 -6.83 -8.29
CA TYR A 101 12.14 -7.64 -8.99
C TYR A 101 11.53 -6.95 -10.20
N THR A 102 11.67 -5.66 -10.34
CA THR A 102 11.01 -4.85 -11.39
C THR A 102 9.54 -5.26 -11.59
N PRO A 103 8.72 -5.30 -10.50
CA PRO A 103 7.37 -5.82 -10.55
C PRO A 103 6.41 -4.87 -11.24
N GLN A 104 5.24 -5.35 -11.63
CA GLN A 104 4.10 -4.47 -11.79
C GLN A 104 3.64 -4.01 -10.41
N LEU A 105 3.63 -2.71 -10.17
CA LEU A 105 3.07 -2.14 -8.95
C LEU A 105 1.54 -2.06 -9.05
N VAL A 106 0.86 -2.33 -7.95
CA VAL A 106 -0.59 -2.16 -7.81
C VAL A 106 -0.87 -1.46 -6.48
N SER A 107 -1.79 -0.52 -6.50
CA SER A 107 -2.21 0.21 -5.31
C SER A 107 -3.70 0.60 -5.36
N TRP A 108 -4.22 1.10 -4.26
CA TRP A 108 -5.51 1.75 -4.16
C TRP A 108 -5.32 3.20 -3.74
N ASN A 109 -5.50 4.14 -4.65
CA ASN A 109 -5.19 5.58 -4.47
C ASN A 109 -3.70 5.89 -4.31
N GLY A 110 -2.81 4.98 -4.70
CA GLY A 110 -1.37 5.17 -4.52
C GLY A 110 -0.80 6.34 -5.31
N SER A 111 -1.38 6.68 -6.46
CA SER A 111 -1.02 7.88 -7.23
C SER A 111 -1.40 9.18 -6.52
N GLY A 112 -2.48 9.15 -5.72
CA GLY A 112 -2.99 10.31 -4.99
C GLY A 112 -2.39 10.49 -3.61
N PHE A 113 -1.86 9.42 -3.00
CA PHE A 113 -1.37 9.45 -1.63
C PHE A 113 -0.02 8.76 -1.46
N ASP A 114 0.06 7.45 -1.60
CA ASP A 114 1.20 6.63 -1.19
C ASP A 114 2.50 7.02 -1.91
N LEU A 115 2.48 7.06 -3.24
CA LEU A 115 3.67 7.38 -4.03
C LEU A 115 4.17 8.81 -3.79
N PRO A 116 3.32 9.85 -3.82
CA PRO A 116 3.76 11.20 -3.43
C PRO A 116 4.39 11.27 -2.04
N VAL A 117 3.80 10.60 -1.02
CA VAL A 117 4.39 10.52 0.32
C VAL A 117 5.75 9.83 0.26
N LEU A 118 5.83 8.63 -0.34
CA LEU A 118 7.08 7.88 -0.48
C LEU A 118 8.17 8.68 -1.21
N HIS A 119 7.82 9.48 -2.23
CA HIS A 119 8.76 10.35 -2.93
C HIS A 119 9.32 11.44 -2.00
N TYR A 120 8.45 12.13 -1.24
CA TYR A 120 8.90 13.14 -0.28
C TYR A 120 9.76 12.51 0.82
N ARG A 121 9.35 11.35 1.35
CA ARG A 121 10.12 10.66 2.39
C ARG A 121 11.43 10.10 1.87
N ALA A 122 11.48 9.60 0.65
CA ALA A 122 12.72 9.19 -0.01
C ALA A 122 13.69 10.38 -0.17
N LEU A 123 13.19 11.53 -0.62
CA LEU A 123 13.99 12.76 -0.74
C LEU A 123 14.56 13.20 0.62
N LEU A 124 13.71 13.24 1.66
CA LEU A 124 14.12 13.67 3.00
C LEU A 124 15.10 12.71 3.68
N ASN A 125 14.97 11.42 3.45
CA ASN A 125 15.80 10.38 4.07
C ASN A 125 17.01 9.96 3.23
N GLY A 126 17.20 10.52 2.03
CA GLY A 126 18.29 10.16 1.12
C GLY A 126 18.17 8.70 0.63
N VAL A 127 16.96 8.23 0.39
CA VAL A 127 16.67 6.92 -0.20
C VAL A 127 16.87 6.98 -1.71
N THR A 128 17.39 5.90 -2.29
CA THR A 128 17.69 5.83 -3.73
C THR A 128 17.01 4.64 -4.40
N SER A 129 16.58 4.82 -5.64
CA SER A 129 16.09 3.74 -6.50
C SER A 129 16.23 4.12 -7.96
N SER A 130 17.24 3.59 -8.64
CA SER A 130 17.46 3.86 -10.07
C SER A 130 16.37 3.25 -10.94
N ARG A 131 15.93 2.04 -10.61
CA ARG A 131 14.92 1.29 -11.36
C ARG A 131 13.53 1.95 -11.32
N TYR A 132 13.16 2.54 -10.18
CA TYR A 132 11.88 3.22 -10.06
C TYR A 132 11.82 4.47 -10.95
N TRP A 133 12.94 5.22 -11.02
CA TRP A 133 13.05 6.46 -11.80
C TRP A 133 13.52 6.24 -13.26
N GLU A 134 13.70 4.98 -13.68
CA GLU A 134 14.12 4.67 -15.06
C GLU A 134 13.04 5.08 -16.08
N MET A 135 13.46 5.86 -17.07
CA MET A 135 12.60 6.39 -18.14
C MET A 135 13.00 5.86 -19.53
N GLY A 136 13.91 4.89 -19.60
CA GLY A 136 14.44 4.35 -20.84
C GLY A 136 15.62 5.14 -21.40
N GLU A 137 16.31 5.91 -20.55
CA GLU A 137 17.42 6.77 -20.94
C GLU A 137 18.79 6.12 -20.75
N SER A 138 18.91 5.10 -19.90
CA SER A 138 20.19 4.46 -19.53
C SER A 138 20.87 3.67 -20.67
N GLY A 139 20.18 3.44 -21.78
CA GLY A 139 20.74 2.79 -22.97
C GLY A 139 20.89 1.26 -22.87
N ASP A 140 20.67 0.67 -21.73
CA ASP A 140 20.70 -0.78 -21.50
C ASP A 140 19.52 -1.49 -22.15
N SER A 141 19.70 -2.75 -22.56
CA SER A 141 18.63 -3.55 -23.17
C SER A 141 17.40 -3.67 -22.28
N ASP A 142 17.63 -3.79 -20.95
CA ASP A 142 16.59 -3.98 -19.93
C ASP A 142 15.83 -2.68 -19.61
N SER A 143 16.38 -1.52 -19.97
CA SER A 143 15.74 -0.22 -19.73
C SER A 143 14.91 0.29 -20.91
N ARG A 144 15.07 -0.27 -22.11
CA ARG A 144 14.34 0.18 -23.32
C ARG A 144 12.83 0.18 -23.15
N ASP A 145 12.30 -0.82 -22.45
CA ASP A 145 10.85 -0.95 -22.20
C ASP A 145 10.31 0.19 -21.33
N PHE A 146 11.17 0.77 -20.46
CA PHE A 146 10.75 1.88 -19.57
C PHE A 146 10.38 3.15 -20.34
N LYS A 147 10.88 3.34 -21.54
CA LYS A 147 10.45 4.44 -22.42
C LYS A 147 8.95 4.42 -22.65
N TRP A 148 8.36 3.24 -22.75
CA TRP A 148 6.95 3.04 -23.09
C TRP A 148 6.11 2.50 -21.94
N ASN A 149 6.74 2.05 -20.86
CA ASN A 149 6.08 1.49 -19.68
C ASN A 149 6.96 1.65 -18.43
N ASN A 150 6.92 2.81 -17.80
CA ASN A 150 7.66 3.16 -16.58
C ASN A 150 6.72 3.33 -15.38
N TYR A 151 7.29 3.51 -14.17
CA TYR A 151 6.51 3.68 -12.93
C TYR A 151 5.95 5.10 -12.77
N ILE A 152 6.49 6.09 -13.48
CA ILE A 152 6.21 7.51 -13.26
C ILE A 152 4.96 7.97 -14.02
N SER A 153 4.74 7.41 -15.20
CA SER A 153 3.59 7.79 -16.01
C SER A 153 2.30 7.17 -15.49
N ARG A 154 1.34 8.00 -15.14
CA ARG A 154 -0.01 7.63 -14.69
C ARG A 154 -0.76 6.72 -15.67
N TYR A 155 -0.41 6.76 -16.95
CA TYR A 155 -1.10 6.01 -18.00
C TYR A 155 -0.38 4.73 -18.40
N HIS A 156 0.76 4.43 -17.78
CA HIS A 156 1.49 3.20 -18.03
C HIS A 156 0.98 2.08 -17.09
N MET A 157 1.19 0.83 -17.54
CA MET A 157 0.72 -0.35 -16.79
C MET A 157 1.76 -0.88 -15.82
N ARG A 158 2.92 -0.23 -15.69
CA ARG A 158 3.95 -0.65 -14.73
C ARG A 158 3.57 -0.32 -13.28
N HIS A 159 2.79 0.75 -13.09
CA HIS A 159 2.02 0.99 -11.89
C HIS A 159 0.54 1.10 -12.24
N ILE A 160 -0.29 0.33 -11.56
CA ILE A 160 -1.75 0.38 -11.66
C ILE A 160 -2.30 0.90 -10.35
N ASP A 161 -2.78 2.14 -10.34
CA ASP A 161 -3.67 2.63 -9.31
C ASP A 161 -5.10 2.19 -9.65
N LEU A 162 -5.60 1.17 -8.96
CA LEU A 162 -6.91 0.59 -9.28
C LEU A 162 -8.04 1.58 -9.07
N MET A 163 -8.00 2.38 -8.01
CA MET A 163 -9.04 3.37 -7.75
C MET A 163 -9.11 4.39 -8.90
N ASP A 164 -7.95 4.93 -9.27
CA ASP A 164 -7.82 5.95 -10.30
C ASP A 164 -8.24 5.41 -11.68
N LEU A 165 -7.79 4.20 -12.02
CA LEU A 165 -8.14 3.55 -13.29
C LEU A 165 -9.64 3.24 -13.38
N LEU A 166 -10.24 2.68 -12.33
CA LEU A 166 -11.67 2.36 -12.28
C LEU A 166 -12.54 3.63 -12.28
N ALA A 167 -12.08 4.70 -11.62
CA ALA A 167 -12.70 6.02 -11.64
C ALA A 167 -12.49 6.75 -12.99
N LYS A 168 -11.80 6.14 -13.95
CA LYS A 168 -11.47 6.75 -15.23
C LYS A 168 -10.71 8.07 -15.07
N PHE A 169 -9.78 8.10 -14.11
CA PHE A 169 -8.95 9.25 -13.75
C PHE A 169 -9.74 10.48 -13.25
N SER A 170 -10.96 10.26 -12.74
CA SER A 170 -11.84 11.30 -12.21
C SER A 170 -12.00 11.17 -10.71
N GLY A 171 -11.42 12.10 -9.94
CA GLY A 171 -11.52 12.08 -8.48
C GLY A 171 -12.95 12.11 -7.92
N ARG A 172 -13.94 12.56 -8.71
CA ARG A 172 -15.36 12.53 -8.31
C ARG A 172 -15.98 11.14 -8.34
N ALA A 173 -15.35 10.19 -9.04
CA ALA A 173 -15.81 8.81 -9.18
C ALA A 173 -15.03 7.84 -8.29
N ASN A 174 -14.13 8.33 -7.44
CA ASN A 174 -13.37 7.52 -6.51
C ASN A 174 -14.29 6.78 -5.54
N ALA A 175 -14.01 5.51 -5.31
CA ALA A 175 -14.72 4.67 -4.35
C ALA A 175 -13.78 4.23 -3.23
N PRO A 176 -14.27 4.08 -1.97
CA PRO A 176 -13.46 3.54 -0.87
C PRO A 176 -13.11 2.07 -1.11
N LEU A 177 -11.87 1.68 -0.79
CA LEU A 177 -11.39 0.29 -0.85
C LEU A 177 -12.32 -0.67 -0.11
N ASP A 178 -12.66 -0.35 1.13
CA ASP A 178 -13.52 -1.16 2.00
C ASP A 178 -14.90 -1.45 1.36
N ALA A 179 -15.51 -0.43 0.80
CA ALA A 179 -16.83 -0.57 0.19
C ALA A 179 -16.80 -1.52 -1.02
N LEU A 180 -15.83 -1.33 -1.94
CA LEU A 180 -15.72 -2.19 -3.11
C LEU A 180 -15.26 -3.60 -2.76
N ALA A 181 -14.36 -3.77 -1.80
CA ALA A 181 -13.96 -5.08 -1.33
C ALA A 181 -15.19 -5.87 -0.83
N LYS A 182 -15.96 -5.28 0.08
CA LYS A 182 -17.20 -5.89 0.61
C LYS A 182 -18.25 -6.18 -0.45
N MET A 183 -18.46 -5.24 -1.39
CA MET A 183 -19.37 -5.46 -2.52
C MET A 183 -18.92 -6.60 -3.45
N CYS A 184 -17.63 -6.90 -3.49
CA CYS A 184 -17.08 -8.04 -4.22
C CYS A 184 -17.05 -9.35 -3.42
N GLY A 185 -17.56 -9.36 -2.17
CA GLY A 185 -17.55 -10.53 -1.28
C GLY A 185 -16.23 -10.74 -0.53
N PHE A 186 -15.34 -9.76 -0.55
CA PHE A 186 -14.09 -9.78 0.20
C PHE A 186 -14.26 -9.17 1.59
N PRO A 187 -13.36 -9.49 2.56
CA PRO A 187 -13.50 -9.05 3.95
C PRO A 187 -13.60 -7.54 4.16
N GLY A 188 -12.87 -6.75 3.37
CA GLY A 188 -12.73 -5.32 3.62
C GLY A 188 -11.81 -4.99 4.79
N LYS A 189 -11.95 -3.79 5.33
CA LYS A 189 -11.14 -3.30 6.46
C LYS A 189 -11.44 -4.01 7.76
N MET A 190 -10.41 -4.22 8.57
CA MET A 190 -10.51 -4.86 9.88
C MET A 190 -9.91 -3.95 10.97
N GLY A 191 -10.67 -3.79 12.05
CA GLY A 191 -10.18 -3.32 13.35
C GLY A 191 -9.80 -1.85 13.48
N MET A 192 -9.27 -1.22 12.45
CA MET A 192 -8.76 0.16 12.44
C MET A 192 -9.24 0.92 11.20
N ASP A 193 -9.17 2.22 11.23
CA ASP A 193 -9.24 3.09 10.05
C ASP A 193 -8.06 4.06 10.03
N GLY A 194 -7.78 4.68 8.88
CA GLY A 194 -6.64 5.59 8.70
C GLY A 194 -6.64 6.78 9.66
N GLY A 195 -7.82 7.22 10.16
CA GLY A 195 -7.92 8.28 11.15
C GLY A 195 -7.45 7.88 12.55
N GLN A 196 -7.35 6.57 12.83
CA GLN A 196 -6.94 6.03 14.12
C GLN A 196 -5.44 5.71 14.20
N VAL A 197 -4.71 5.76 13.07
CA VAL A 197 -3.28 5.40 13.00
C VAL A 197 -2.44 6.26 13.92
N TRP A 198 -2.69 7.58 13.97
CA TRP A 198 -1.95 8.47 14.87
C TRP A 198 -2.15 8.11 16.35
N GLN A 199 -3.39 7.88 16.77
CA GLN A 199 -3.65 7.46 18.15
C GLN A 199 -3.07 6.07 18.45
N GLY A 200 -3.22 5.13 17.51
CA GLY A 200 -2.61 3.79 17.62
C GLY A 200 -1.09 3.85 17.77
N PHE A 201 -0.43 4.76 17.06
CA PHE A 201 1.00 4.97 17.18
C PHE A 201 1.39 5.53 18.56
N LEU A 202 0.65 6.51 19.08
CA LEU A 202 0.85 7.06 20.44
C LEU A 202 0.66 5.99 21.52
N ASP A 203 -0.28 5.06 21.31
CA ASP A 203 -0.56 3.95 22.22
C ASP A 203 0.45 2.80 22.08
N GLY A 204 1.47 2.91 21.21
CA GLY A 204 2.46 1.87 20.96
C GLY A 204 1.93 0.66 20.16
N LYS A 205 0.81 0.78 19.48
CA LYS A 205 0.12 -0.31 18.74
C LYS A 205 0.65 -0.45 17.31
N ILE A 206 1.98 -0.41 17.14
CA ILE A 206 2.60 -0.50 15.80
C ILE A 206 2.28 -1.83 15.12
N LYS A 207 2.12 -2.92 15.88
CA LYS A 207 1.74 -4.22 15.31
C LYS A 207 0.36 -4.16 14.69
N GLU A 208 -0.63 -3.60 15.39
CA GLU A 208 -2.01 -3.48 14.92
C GLU A 208 -2.09 -2.57 13.68
N ILE A 209 -1.26 -1.51 13.61
CA ILE A 209 -1.15 -0.66 12.42
C ILE A 209 -0.62 -1.47 11.23
N ARG A 210 0.40 -2.31 11.44
CA ARG A 210 0.96 -3.18 10.39
C ARG A 210 -0.06 -4.24 9.94
N ASP A 211 -0.73 -4.90 10.89
CA ASP A 211 -1.76 -5.90 10.61
C ASP A 211 -2.90 -5.27 9.77
N TYR A 212 -3.31 -4.05 10.13
CA TYR A 212 -4.30 -3.28 9.38
C TYR A 212 -3.83 -3.00 7.93
N CYS A 213 -2.65 -2.44 7.75
CA CYS A 213 -2.04 -2.18 6.45
C CYS A 213 -1.91 -3.48 5.61
N GLU A 214 -1.60 -4.63 6.24
CA GLU A 214 -1.53 -5.93 5.56
C GLU A 214 -2.91 -6.38 5.06
N THR A 215 -4.00 -6.10 5.78
CA THR A 215 -5.35 -6.42 5.28
C THR A 215 -5.74 -5.54 4.08
N ASP A 216 -5.32 -4.28 4.05
CA ASP A 216 -5.63 -3.37 2.94
C ASP A 216 -4.88 -3.79 1.66
N VAL A 217 -3.62 -4.22 1.73
CA VAL A 217 -2.92 -4.74 0.53
C VAL A 217 -3.51 -6.05 0.02
N VAL A 218 -4.02 -6.93 0.92
CA VAL A 218 -4.70 -8.15 0.48
C VAL A 218 -6.04 -7.83 -0.20
N ASN A 219 -6.85 -6.93 0.37
CA ASN A 219 -8.07 -6.47 -0.28
C ASN A 219 -7.81 -5.84 -1.66
N THR A 220 -6.76 -5.03 -1.76
CA THR A 220 -6.33 -4.44 -3.04
C THR A 220 -5.91 -5.51 -4.03
N TYR A 221 -5.17 -6.55 -3.59
CA TYR A 221 -4.81 -7.68 -4.45
C TYR A 221 -6.03 -8.47 -4.94
N LEU A 222 -7.00 -8.75 -4.07
CA LEU A 222 -8.23 -9.45 -4.44
C LEU A 222 -9.06 -8.64 -5.46
N LEU A 223 -9.15 -7.32 -5.27
CA LEU A 223 -9.76 -6.43 -6.27
C LEU A 223 -8.97 -6.40 -7.58
N TYR A 224 -7.65 -6.46 -7.53
CA TYR A 224 -6.82 -6.60 -8.73
C TYR A 224 -7.12 -7.91 -9.47
N CYS A 225 -7.28 -9.03 -8.78
CA CYS A 225 -7.69 -10.30 -9.42
C CYS A 225 -9.08 -10.17 -10.09
N ARG A 226 -10.03 -9.51 -9.42
CA ARG A 226 -11.35 -9.22 -9.99
C ARG A 226 -11.26 -8.32 -11.22
N PHE A 227 -10.40 -7.30 -11.18
CA PHE A 227 -10.12 -6.44 -12.33
C PHE A 227 -9.49 -7.22 -13.49
N GLN A 228 -8.54 -8.14 -13.22
CA GLN A 228 -7.96 -8.99 -14.27
C GLN A 228 -9.04 -9.85 -14.95
N ARG A 229 -9.97 -10.42 -14.19
CA ARG A 229 -11.13 -11.14 -14.73
C ARG A 229 -12.03 -10.22 -15.57
N MET A 230 -12.37 -9.04 -15.05
CA MET A 230 -13.23 -8.05 -15.72
C MET A 230 -12.68 -7.64 -17.08
N ARG A 231 -11.36 -7.44 -17.20
CA ARG A 231 -10.72 -7.05 -18.46
C ARG A 231 -10.36 -8.22 -19.39
N GLY A 232 -10.71 -9.47 -19.03
CA GLY A 232 -10.40 -10.67 -19.80
C GLY A 232 -8.93 -11.12 -19.73
N GLY A 233 -8.17 -10.64 -18.74
CA GLY A 233 -6.78 -11.01 -18.53
C GLY A 233 -6.59 -12.39 -17.89
N VAL A 234 -7.63 -12.94 -17.28
CA VAL A 234 -7.72 -14.30 -16.75
C VAL A 234 -9.12 -14.87 -17.01
N THR A 235 -9.21 -16.19 -17.17
CA THR A 235 -10.48 -16.92 -17.28
C THR A 235 -11.21 -16.97 -15.93
N PRO A 236 -12.51 -17.31 -15.90
CA PRO A 236 -13.22 -17.57 -14.64
C PRO A 236 -12.53 -18.63 -13.77
N ASP A 237 -12.10 -19.75 -14.35
CA ASP A 237 -11.46 -20.84 -13.62
C ASP A 237 -10.11 -20.42 -13.03
N GLU A 238 -9.26 -19.74 -13.81
CA GLU A 238 -7.99 -19.18 -13.32
C GLU A 238 -8.20 -18.18 -12.19
N TYR A 239 -9.26 -17.37 -12.26
CA TYR A 239 -9.62 -16.45 -11.18
C TYR A 239 -10.00 -17.20 -9.90
N ASP A 240 -10.87 -18.21 -10.01
CA ASP A 240 -11.34 -19.00 -8.86
C ASP A 240 -10.18 -19.77 -8.22
N GLU A 241 -9.27 -20.34 -9.03
CA GLU A 241 -8.03 -20.97 -8.56
C GLU A 241 -7.11 -19.99 -7.83
N GLU A 242 -6.95 -18.76 -8.34
CA GLU A 242 -6.13 -17.75 -7.68
C GLU A 242 -6.72 -17.29 -6.34
N ILE A 243 -8.05 -17.07 -6.26
CA ILE A 243 -8.70 -16.71 -4.99
C ILE A 243 -8.57 -17.84 -3.96
N LYS A 244 -8.72 -19.10 -4.39
CA LYS A 244 -8.48 -20.25 -3.52
C LYS A 244 -7.01 -20.29 -3.06
N PHE A 245 -6.07 -20.12 -3.97
CA PHE A 245 -4.64 -20.10 -3.63
C PHE A 245 -4.31 -19.03 -2.59
N VAL A 246 -4.84 -17.81 -2.73
CA VAL A 246 -4.66 -16.73 -1.74
C VAL A 246 -5.23 -17.15 -0.37
N LYS A 247 -6.45 -17.71 -0.33
CA LYS A 247 -7.05 -18.19 0.93
C LYS A 247 -6.19 -19.26 1.60
N ASP A 248 -5.67 -20.21 0.82
CA ASP A 248 -4.82 -21.29 1.32
C ASP A 248 -3.49 -20.75 1.89
N GLU A 249 -2.87 -19.74 1.24
CA GLU A 249 -1.64 -19.09 1.73
C GLU A 249 -1.91 -18.27 3.00
N LEU A 250 -3.00 -17.50 3.07
CA LEU A 250 -3.40 -16.78 4.29
C LEU A 250 -3.72 -17.74 5.45
N LEU A 251 -4.33 -18.91 5.16
CA LEU A 251 -4.55 -19.94 6.17
C LEU A 251 -3.26 -20.54 6.70
N LYS A 252 -2.20 -20.62 5.88
CA LYS A 252 -0.86 -21.03 6.35
C LYS A 252 -0.27 -19.93 7.22
N GLU A 253 -0.37 -18.68 6.80
CA GLU A 253 0.13 -17.53 7.53
C GLU A 253 -0.56 -17.36 8.89
N SER A 254 -1.87 -17.64 8.97
CA SER A 254 -2.64 -17.56 10.24
C SER A 254 -2.13 -18.49 11.35
N LYS A 255 -1.33 -19.49 11.00
CA LYS A 255 -0.73 -20.45 11.96
C LYS A 255 0.62 -19.95 12.49
N THR A 256 1.14 -18.83 11.98
CA THR A 256 2.36 -18.22 12.50
C THR A 256 2.06 -17.35 13.74
N PRO A 257 3.04 -17.10 14.61
CA PRO A 257 2.83 -16.26 15.80
C PRO A 257 2.38 -14.83 15.47
N THR A 258 2.78 -14.31 14.33
CA THR A 258 2.47 -12.94 13.88
C THR A 258 1.19 -12.85 13.07
N GLY A 259 0.76 -13.94 12.45
CA GLY A 259 -0.34 -13.99 11.49
C GLY A 259 -1.70 -14.41 12.05
N ALA A 260 -1.86 -14.53 13.37
CA ALA A 260 -3.10 -15.04 13.98
C ALA A 260 -4.37 -14.25 13.57
N PHE A 261 -4.24 -12.97 13.24
CA PHE A 261 -5.35 -12.12 12.78
C PHE A 261 -5.91 -12.56 11.41
N TRP A 262 -5.15 -13.28 10.59
CA TRP A 262 -5.63 -13.82 9.31
C TRP A 262 -6.75 -14.84 9.47
N GLN A 263 -6.85 -15.52 10.64
CA GLN A 263 -7.99 -16.40 10.91
C GLN A 263 -9.31 -15.62 10.90
N GLN A 264 -9.35 -14.50 11.62
CA GLN A 264 -10.53 -13.62 11.65
C GLN A 264 -10.81 -13.00 10.28
N TYR A 265 -9.76 -12.61 9.54
CA TYR A 265 -9.89 -12.09 8.17
C TYR A 265 -10.57 -13.12 7.24
N LEU A 266 -10.13 -14.38 7.31
CA LEU A 266 -10.70 -15.46 6.48
C LEU A 266 -12.17 -15.76 6.78
N GLU A 267 -12.60 -15.60 8.04
CA GLU A 267 -13.99 -15.80 8.44
C GLU A 267 -14.96 -14.74 7.85
N LEU A 268 -14.43 -13.59 7.46
CA LEU A 268 -15.20 -12.51 6.85
C LEU A 268 -15.38 -12.65 5.33
N PHE A 269 -14.71 -13.61 4.68
CA PHE A 269 -15.02 -13.88 3.29
C PHE A 269 -16.48 -14.34 3.18
N SER A 270 -17.30 -13.60 2.45
CA SER A 270 -18.65 -14.03 2.14
C SER A 270 -18.62 -15.36 1.39
N ALA A 271 -19.59 -16.20 1.64
CA ALA A 271 -19.84 -17.34 0.78
C ALA A 271 -19.98 -16.84 -0.66
N ASP A 272 -19.51 -17.65 -1.59
CA ASP A 272 -19.32 -17.45 -3.02
C ASP A 272 -20.11 -16.29 -3.67
N PRO A 273 -19.49 -15.42 -4.52
CA PRO A 273 -20.22 -14.43 -5.31
C PRO A 273 -21.34 -14.98 -6.18
N LYS A 274 -21.44 -16.30 -6.37
CA LYS A 274 -22.61 -16.95 -6.99
C LYS A 274 -23.88 -16.79 -6.18
N ASP A 275 -23.77 -16.48 -4.87
CA ASP A 275 -24.92 -16.24 -3.99
C ASP A 275 -25.40 -14.78 -4.01
N LEU A 276 -24.73 -13.90 -4.77
CA LEU A 276 -25.08 -12.49 -4.94
C LEU A 276 -25.75 -12.17 -6.29
N SER A 277 -26.16 -13.20 -7.04
CA SER A 277 -26.85 -13.05 -8.33
C SER A 277 -28.36 -13.19 -8.19
#